data_4c48eb38798a0b76c5f5eeb381379acd
#
_entry.id   4c48eb38798a0b76c5f5eeb381379acd
#
_cell.length_a   1.000
_cell.length_b   1.000
_cell.length_c   1.000
_cell.angle_alpha   90.00
_cell.angle_beta   90.00
_cell.angle_gamma   90.00
#
_symmetry.space_group_name_H-M   'P 1'
#
loop_
_entity.id
_entity.type
_entity.pdbx_description
1 polymer ?
#
loop_
_entity_poly.entity_id
_entity_poly.type
_entity_poly.pdbx_seq_one_letter_code
_entity_poly.pdbx_strand_id
1 'polypeptide(L)'
;MFLKALGKLAATTLLGAALAGCIDADVDVELLSATTARATITQVMGADFYAMIKMNAEGSKGQSEPEEFCATGALTENSDGTATCIIVEEGRFADLTLGAKQEIVQFTPAGRGLVRVSLRTARMKAEIGADEAMDDETRKMVEAFFAGRGATVRFSGLEVTDTNMDLSSDGSSAQQKIQFLDLLRGTADLPEEVYAVVQVAR
;
A
#
# COMPACT_ATOMS: atom_id res chain seq x y z
N MET A 1 -33.91 14.72 -15.89
CA MET A 1 -32.54 15.16 -16.11
C MET A 1 -31.73 15.00 -14.81
N PHE A 2 -31.78 13.79 -14.17
CA PHE A 2 -31.21 13.53 -12.81
C PHE A 2 -30.54 12.14 -12.69
N LEU A 3 -30.01 11.57 -13.76
CA LEU A 3 -29.43 10.21 -13.74
C LEU A 3 -27.95 10.12 -14.23
N LYS A 4 -27.14 11.17 -14.12
CA LYS A 4 -25.74 11.16 -14.56
C LYS A 4 -24.72 11.48 -13.45
N ALA A 5 -25.09 11.49 -12.17
CA ALA A 5 -24.19 11.85 -11.06
C ALA A 5 -23.71 10.67 -10.20
N LEU A 6 -24.14 9.43 -10.43
CA LEU A 6 -23.79 8.27 -9.59
C LEU A 6 -22.59 7.44 -10.08
N GLY A 7 -21.91 7.85 -11.14
CA GLY A 7 -20.86 7.04 -11.77
C GLY A 7 -19.41 7.39 -11.41
N LYS A 8 -19.14 8.30 -10.47
CA LYS A 8 -17.77 8.79 -10.20
C LYS A 8 -17.23 8.57 -8.79
N LEU A 9 -17.95 7.86 -7.93
CA LEU A 9 -17.56 7.64 -6.51
C LEU A 9 -16.92 6.27 -6.22
N ALA A 10 -16.79 5.39 -7.19
CA ALA A 10 -16.36 4.00 -6.96
C ALA A 10 -14.85 3.72 -7.13
N ALA A 11 -14.00 4.73 -7.40
CA ALA A 11 -12.61 4.49 -7.77
C ALA A 11 -11.55 5.07 -6.80
N THR A 12 -11.96 5.57 -5.63
CA THR A 12 -11.03 6.18 -4.65
C THR A 12 -10.68 5.27 -3.47
N THR A 13 -11.02 3.99 -3.51
CA THR A 13 -11.10 3.16 -2.31
C THR A 13 -9.97 2.16 -2.09
N LEU A 14 -9.04 1.91 -3.01
CA LEU A 14 -8.08 0.80 -2.81
C LEU A 14 -6.88 1.14 -1.93
N LEU A 15 -6.33 2.37 -1.96
CA LEU A 15 -5.33 2.76 -0.96
C LEU A 15 -5.96 3.35 0.31
N GLY A 16 -7.10 4.04 0.18
CA GLY A 16 -7.88 4.53 1.33
C GLY A 16 -8.52 3.41 2.14
N ALA A 17 -8.94 2.31 1.52
CA ALA A 17 -9.49 1.15 2.22
C ALA A 17 -8.40 0.29 2.90
N ALA A 18 -7.18 0.24 2.35
CA ALA A 18 -6.03 -0.41 3.00
C ALA A 18 -5.63 0.28 4.31
N LEU A 19 -5.95 1.57 4.48
CA LEU A 19 -5.68 2.35 5.68
C LEU A 19 -6.86 2.36 6.67
N ALA A 20 -8.05 1.96 6.24
CA ALA A 20 -9.27 2.03 7.06
C ALA A 20 -9.44 0.85 8.05
N GLY A 21 -8.55 -0.12 8.08
CA GLY A 21 -8.73 -1.24 9.00
C GLY A 21 -7.48 -2.05 9.26
N CYS A 22 -6.86 -1.94 10.42
CA CYS A 22 -5.94 -2.90 11.07
C CYS A 22 -5.01 -3.71 10.14
N ILE A 23 -4.50 -3.12 9.08
CA ILE A 23 -3.79 -3.84 8.03
C ILE A 23 -2.35 -3.37 8.04
N ASP A 24 -1.42 -4.32 8.19
CA ASP A 24 -0.05 -4.12 7.75
C ASP A 24 0.01 -4.38 6.25
N ALA A 25 0.75 -3.56 5.52
CA ALA A 25 0.86 -3.67 4.08
C ALA A 25 2.33 -3.69 3.64
N ASP A 26 2.69 -4.66 2.82
CA ASP A 26 3.97 -4.70 2.14
C ASP A 26 3.74 -4.59 0.63
N VAL A 27 4.43 -3.66 -0.01
CA VAL A 27 4.39 -3.45 -1.45
C VAL A 27 5.79 -3.68 -1.99
N ASP A 28 5.98 -4.77 -2.73
CA ASP A 28 7.24 -5.12 -3.38
C ASP A 28 7.10 -4.92 -4.89
N VAL A 29 7.95 -4.10 -5.48
CA VAL A 29 7.98 -3.82 -6.92
C VAL A 29 9.33 -4.25 -7.47
N GLU A 30 9.36 -5.39 -8.14
CA GLU A 30 10.53 -5.93 -8.83
C GLU A 30 10.54 -5.44 -10.29
N LEU A 31 11.57 -4.70 -10.68
CA LEU A 31 11.76 -4.24 -12.04
C LEU A 31 12.40 -5.36 -12.89
N LEU A 32 11.62 -5.95 -13.79
CA LEU A 32 12.05 -7.08 -14.62
C LEU A 32 12.80 -6.63 -15.89
N SER A 33 12.43 -5.45 -16.41
CA SER A 33 13.03 -4.87 -17.61
C SER A 33 12.88 -3.33 -17.61
N ALA A 34 13.32 -2.68 -18.65
CA ALA A 34 13.14 -1.24 -18.84
C ALA A 34 11.67 -0.80 -18.98
N THR A 35 10.73 -1.73 -19.14
CA THR A 35 9.31 -1.43 -19.40
C THR A 35 8.33 -2.30 -18.61
N THR A 36 8.82 -3.31 -17.87
CA THR A 36 7.98 -4.27 -17.16
C THR A 36 8.42 -4.44 -15.72
N ALA A 37 7.45 -4.66 -14.82
CA ALA A 37 7.69 -4.99 -13.44
C ALA A 37 6.69 -6.05 -12.95
N ARG A 38 7.04 -6.68 -11.84
CA ARG A 38 6.14 -7.48 -11.00
C ARG A 38 5.90 -6.72 -9.70
N ALA A 39 4.64 -6.56 -9.34
CA ALA A 39 4.24 -6.01 -8.07
C ALA A 39 3.60 -7.10 -7.22
N THR A 40 4.05 -7.23 -5.98
CA THR A 40 3.42 -8.09 -4.97
C THR A 40 2.95 -7.21 -3.83
N ILE A 41 1.64 -7.21 -3.57
CA ILE A 41 1.04 -6.47 -2.47
C ILE A 41 0.57 -7.52 -1.46
N THR A 42 1.15 -7.49 -0.27
CA THR A 42 0.75 -8.34 0.86
C THR A 42 0.07 -7.47 1.90
N GLN A 43 -1.17 -7.82 2.25
CA GLN A 43 -1.94 -7.15 3.28
C GLN A 43 -2.24 -8.15 4.39
N VAL A 44 -1.98 -7.78 5.64
CA VAL A 44 -2.25 -8.63 6.81
C VAL A 44 -3.25 -7.95 7.71
N MET A 45 -4.42 -8.54 7.83
CA MET A 45 -5.49 -8.08 8.70
C MET A 45 -5.40 -8.76 10.07
N GLY A 46 -5.47 -7.97 11.15
CA GLY A 46 -5.42 -8.48 12.50
C GLY A 46 -6.63 -9.36 12.86
N ALA A 47 -6.42 -10.34 13.75
CA ALA A 47 -7.40 -11.38 14.10
C ALA A 47 -8.74 -10.81 14.59
N ASP A 48 -8.72 -9.81 15.47
CA ASP A 48 -9.95 -9.22 16.03
C ASP A 48 -10.80 -8.55 14.95
N PHE A 49 -10.14 -7.85 14.02
CA PHE A 49 -10.84 -7.15 12.95
C PHE A 49 -11.37 -8.12 11.90
N TYR A 50 -10.57 -9.14 11.55
CA TYR A 50 -11.02 -10.17 10.62
C TYR A 50 -12.20 -10.96 11.17
N ALA A 51 -12.19 -11.31 12.49
CA ALA A 51 -13.32 -11.93 13.15
C ALA A 51 -14.59 -11.05 13.11
N MET A 52 -14.44 -9.75 13.31
CA MET A 52 -15.55 -8.79 13.21
C MET A 52 -16.16 -8.74 11.79
N ILE A 53 -15.32 -8.73 10.74
CA ILE A 53 -15.80 -8.79 9.35
C ILE A 53 -16.58 -10.09 9.10
N LYS A 54 -16.05 -11.23 9.54
CA LYS A 54 -16.74 -12.53 9.39
C LYS A 54 -18.10 -12.56 10.10
N MET A 55 -18.18 -12.02 11.32
CA MET A 55 -19.46 -11.93 12.06
C MET A 55 -20.48 -11.04 11.36
N ASN A 56 -20.03 -9.92 10.80
CA ASN A 56 -20.91 -9.01 10.06
C ASN A 56 -21.40 -9.63 8.73
N ALA A 57 -20.57 -10.42 8.07
CA ALA A 57 -20.94 -11.13 6.86
C ALA A 57 -22.04 -12.19 7.11
N GLU A 58 -21.97 -12.89 8.24
CA GLU A 58 -23.00 -13.87 8.65
C GLU A 58 -24.33 -13.22 9.05
N GLY A 59 -24.28 -11.98 9.58
CA GLY A 59 -25.47 -11.24 10.06
C GLY A 59 -26.16 -10.34 9.03
N SER A 60 -25.49 -9.98 7.96
CA SER A 60 -25.95 -9.00 6.98
C SER A 60 -25.84 -9.58 5.57
N LYS A 61 -26.99 -9.94 4.97
CA LYS A 61 -27.02 -10.28 3.56
C LYS A 61 -26.56 -9.08 2.73
N GLY A 62 -25.26 -8.99 2.41
CA GLY A 62 -24.75 -8.12 1.37
C GLY A 62 -23.94 -6.88 1.78
N GLN A 63 -23.32 -6.82 2.97
CA GLN A 63 -22.37 -5.76 3.30
C GLN A 63 -21.16 -6.33 4.04
N SER A 64 -19.96 -6.13 3.48
CA SER A 64 -18.64 -6.47 4.02
C SER A 64 -18.36 -7.99 4.10
N GLU A 65 -18.26 -8.64 2.96
CA GLU A 65 -17.78 -10.03 2.90
C GLU A 65 -16.25 -10.08 3.06
N PRO A 66 -15.67 -11.15 3.66
CA PRO A 66 -14.22 -11.39 3.66
C PRO A 66 -13.60 -11.36 2.26
N GLU A 67 -14.38 -11.67 1.24
CA GLU A 67 -14.03 -11.58 -0.18
C GLU A 67 -13.75 -10.14 -0.64
N GLU A 68 -14.37 -9.12 0.00
CA GLU A 68 -14.14 -7.70 -0.31
C GLU A 68 -12.73 -7.25 0.13
N PHE A 69 -12.20 -7.80 1.23
CA PHE A 69 -10.82 -7.55 1.67
C PHE A 69 -9.78 -8.05 0.67
N CYS A 70 -10.06 -9.16 -0.03
CA CYS A 70 -9.14 -9.79 -0.95
C CYS A 70 -9.81 -10.13 -2.29
N ALA A 71 -10.53 -9.16 -2.86
CA ALA A 71 -11.35 -9.39 -4.07
C ALA A 71 -10.54 -9.80 -5.31
N THR A 72 -9.27 -9.40 -5.40
CA THR A 72 -8.41 -9.64 -6.57
C THR A 72 -7.16 -10.46 -6.24
N GLY A 73 -7.03 -10.92 -5.01
CA GLY A 73 -5.86 -11.63 -4.51
C GLY A 73 -6.13 -13.05 -4.04
N ALA A 74 -5.12 -13.65 -3.45
CA ALA A 74 -5.19 -14.93 -2.77
C ALA A 74 -5.34 -14.70 -1.25
N LEU A 75 -6.50 -15.05 -0.70
CA LEU A 75 -6.78 -14.97 0.73
C LEU A 75 -6.29 -16.21 1.45
N THR A 76 -5.60 -16.02 2.58
CA THR A 76 -5.20 -17.08 3.50
C THR A 76 -5.63 -16.70 4.91
N GLU A 77 -6.41 -17.56 5.56
CA GLU A 77 -6.68 -17.48 6.99
C GLU A 77 -5.54 -18.15 7.75
N ASN A 78 -4.90 -17.41 8.65
CA ASN A 78 -3.77 -17.92 9.42
C ASN A 78 -4.22 -18.59 10.73
N SER A 79 -3.39 -19.48 11.28
CA SER A 79 -3.70 -20.23 12.51
C SER A 79 -3.82 -19.35 13.76
N ASP A 80 -3.29 -18.12 13.73
CA ASP A 80 -3.39 -17.12 14.78
C ASP A 80 -4.63 -16.23 14.65
N GLY A 81 -5.52 -16.54 13.71
CA GLY A 81 -6.75 -15.80 13.43
C GLY A 81 -6.59 -14.59 12.53
N THR A 82 -5.38 -14.22 12.13
CA THR A 82 -5.15 -13.15 11.14
C THR A 82 -5.53 -13.63 9.74
N ALA A 83 -5.73 -12.68 8.81
CA ALA A 83 -5.94 -12.97 7.40
C ALA A 83 -4.89 -12.27 6.55
N THR A 84 -4.33 -12.99 5.59
CA THR A 84 -3.36 -12.45 4.64
C THR A 84 -3.96 -12.45 3.24
N CYS A 85 -3.91 -11.30 2.57
CA CYS A 85 -4.24 -11.17 1.16
C CYS A 85 -2.97 -10.90 0.36
N ILE A 86 -2.71 -11.68 -0.67
CA ILE A 86 -1.59 -11.49 -1.59
C ILE A 86 -2.14 -11.20 -2.98
N ILE A 87 -1.81 -10.03 -3.51
CA ILE A 87 -2.14 -9.61 -4.87
C ILE A 87 -0.83 -9.56 -5.67
N VAL A 88 -0.79 -10.22 -6.82
CA VAL A 88 0.37 -10.21 -7.71
C VAL A 88 -0.05 -9.67 -9.07
N GLU A 89 0.66 -8.65 -9.53
CA GLU A 89 0.49 -8.07 -10.86
C GLU A 89 1.83 -8.11 -11.59
N GLU A 90 1.84 -8.57 -12.83
CA GLU A 90 3.04 -8.56 -13.68
C GLU A 90 2.68 -8.05 -15.06
N GLY A 91 3.45 -7.11 -15.56
CA GLY A 91 3.19 -6.52 -16.86
C GLY A 91 4.00 -5.27 -17.15
N ARG A 92 3.57 -4.53 -18.18
CA ARG A 92 4.18 -3.24 -18.49
C ARG A 92 3.82 -2.24 -17.38
N PHE A 93 4.72 -1.29 -17.12
CA PHE A 93 4.49 -0.24 -16.11
C PHE A 93 3.13 0.47 -16.26
N ALA A 94 2.69 0.69 -17.51
CA ALA A 94 1.42 1.34 -17.79
C ALA A 94 0.18 0.49 -17.48
N ASP A 95 0.34 -0.82 -17.37
CA ASP A 95 -0.75 -1.79 -17.17
C ASP A 95 -0.88 -2.20 -15.69
N LEU A 96 0.09 -1.84 -14.83
CA LEU A 96 0.05 -2.13 -13.40
C LEU A 96 -0.95 -1.21 -12.70
N THR A 97 -1.78 -1.79 -11.83
CA THR A 97 -2.84 -1.06 -11.11
C THR A 97 -2.41 -0.61 -9.72
N LEU A 98 -1.11 -0.68 -9.40
CA LEU A 98 -0.49 -0.31 -8.12
C LEU A 98 -1.17 0.88 -7.42
N GLY A 99 -2.35 0.62 -6.80
CA GLY A 99 -3.14 1.64 -6.14
C GLY A 99 -4.02 2.48 -7.06
N ALA A 100 -4.66 1.88 -8.07
CA ALA A 100 -5.77 2.42 -8.87
C ALA A 100 -5.50 3.67 -9.74
N LYS A 101 -4.35 4.33 -9.61
CA LYS A 101 -3.93 5.40 -10.52
C LYS A 101 -2.40 5.50 -10.51
N GLN A 102 -1.80 5.57 -11.69
CA GLN A 102 -0.37 5.81 -11.93
C GLN A 102 0.21 7.07 -11.26
N GLU A 103 -0.60 7.82 -10.54
CA GLU A 103 -0.18 9.05 -9.85
C GLU A 103 0.61 8.79 -8.56
N ILE A 104 0.58 7.58 -8.01
CA ILE A 104 1.24 7.25 -6.73
C ILE A 104 2.63 6.67 -6.99
N VAL A 105 2.73 5.65 -7.86
CA VAL A 105 4.01 5.07 -8.27
C VAL A 105 4.33 5.50 -9.69
N GLN A 106 5.54 5.99 -9.90
CA GLN A 106 6.01 6.47 -11.20
C GLN A 106 7.26 5.71 -11.63
N PHE A 107 7.31 5.36 -12.92
CA PHE A 107 8.46 4.74 -13.55
C PHE A 107 9.00 5.67 -14.64
N THR A 108 10.26 6.03 -14.55
CA THR A 108 10.90 6.91 -15.53
C THR A 108 12.24 6.34 -15.98
N PRO A 109 12.60 6.40 -17.28
CA PRO A 109 13.92 6.04 -17.75
C PRO A 109 14.99 6.92 -17.06
N ALA A 110 16.04 6.30 -16.50
CA ALA A 110 17.13 7.00 -15.81
C ALA A 110 18.48 6.82 -16.52
N GLY A 111 18.48 6.21 -17.70
CA GLY A 111 19.68 5.94 -18.48
C GLY A 111 19.62 4.57 -19.17
N ARG A 112 20.73 4.16 -19.78
CA ARG A 112 20.77 2.86 -20.48
C ARG A 112 20.71 1.71 -19.49
N GLY A 113 19.58 1.00 -19.45
CA GLY A 113 19.34 -0.12 -18.54
C GLY A 113 19.05 0.31 -17.10
N LEU A 114 18.71 1.59 -16.89
CA LEU A 114 18.34 2.14 -15.59
C LEU A 114 16.90 2.67 -15.65
N VAL A 115 16.13 2.34 -14.62
CA VAL A 115 14.77 2.84 -14.39
C VAL A 115 14.71 3.46 -13.01
N ARG A 116 14.21 4.68 -12.91
CA ARG A 116 13.84 5.29 -11.65
C ARG A 116 12.40 4.93 -11.35
N VAL A 117 12.17 4.27 -10.23
CA VAL A 117 10.86 4.03 -9.65
C VAL A 117 10.71 4.91 -8.42
N SER A 118 9.53 5.52 -8.26
CA SER A 118 9.29 6.42 -7.13
C SER A 118 7.84 6.37 -6.65
N LEU A 119 7.67 6.67 -5.34
CA LEU A 119 6.37 6.76 -4.66
C LEU A 119 6.24 8.14 -4.03
N ARG A 120 5.14 8.85 -4.33
CA ARG A 120 4.82 10.13 -3.71
C ARG A 120 4.21 9.96 -2.33
N THR A 121 4.99 10.23 -1.29
CA THR A 121 4.59 10.12 0.11
C THR A 121 3.86 11.35 0.63
N ALA A 122 4.06 12.52 0.00
CA ALA A 122 3.38 13.76 0.38
C ALA A 122 1.85 13.61 0.43
N ARG A 123 1.29 12.85 -0.52
CA ARG A 123 -0.15 12.60 -0.60
C ARG A 123 -0.64 11.70 0.54
N MET A 124 0.16 10.70 0.93
CA MET A 124 -0.15 9.83 2.06
C MET A 124 -0.23 10.61 3.36
N LYS A 125 0.68 11.56 3.57
CA LYS A 125 0.65 12.46 4.73
C LYS A 125 -0.62 13.31 4.77
N ALA A 126 -1.07 13.80 3.62
CA ALA A 126 -2.27 14.62 3.52
C ALA A 126 -3.58 13.83 3.71
N GLU A 127 -3.61 12.57 3.29
CA GLU A 127 -4.81 11.73 3.37
C GLU A 127 -4.98 11.06 4.74
N ILE A 128 -3.88 10.79 5.46
CA ILE A 128 -3.88 10.12 6.77
C ILE A 128 -3.75 11.12 7.92
N GLY A 129 -3.32 12.33 7.64
CA GLY A 129 -3.10 13.38 8.64
C GLY A 129 -4.29 13.52 9.58
N ALA A 130 -4.00 13.62 10.88
CA ALA A 130 -5.01 13.70 11.94
C ALA A 130 -6.06 14.73 11.60
N ASP A 131 -7.32 14.33 11.57
CA ASP A 131 -8.44 15.25 11.57
C ASP A 131 -8.36 16.06 12.88
N GLU A 132 -8.08 17.34 12.80
CA GLU A 132 -7.93 18.23 13.96
C GLU A 132 -9.20 18.27 14.85
N ALA A 133 -10.31 17.75 14.32
CA ALA A 133 -11.61 17.66 14.99
C ALA A 133 -11.77 16.42 15.90
N MET A 134 -10.77 15.53 15.97
CA MET A 134 -10.86 14.32 16.79
C MET A 134 -10.71 14.63 18.27
N ASP A 135 -11.68 14.19 19.11
CA ASP A 135 -11.57 14.31 20.57
C ASP A 135 -10.45 13.41 21.13
N ASP A 136 -10.00 13.70 22.36
CA ASP A 136 -8.86 13.03 22.99
C ASP A 136 -9.10 11.52 23.23
N GLU A 137 -10.33 11.09 23.46
CA GLU A 137 -10.67 9.68 23.71
C GLU A 137 -10.63 8.91 22.42
N THR A 138 -11.24 9.44 21.36
CA THR A 138 -11.19 8.89 20.01
C THR A 138 -9.74 8.82 19.50
N ARG A 139 -8.95 9.87 19.74
CA ARG A 139 -7.52 9.91 19.36
C ARG A 139 -6.74 8.77 20.03
N LYS A 140 -6.88 8.57 21.32
CA LYS A 140 -6.21 7.47 22.07
C LYS A 140 -6.60 6.12 21.54
N MET A 141 -7.87 5.92 21.20
CA MET A 141 -8.36 4.66 20.62
C MET A 141 -7.72 4.40 19.26
N VAL A 142 -7.70 5.41 18.38
CA VAL A 142 -7.09 5.34 17.04
C VAL A 142 -5.58 5.10 17.16
N GLU A 143 -4.87 5.81 18.04
CA GLU A 143 -3.45 5.59 18.27
C GLU A 143 -3.13 4.18 18.77
N ALA A 144 -3.91 3.66 19.72
CA ALA A 144 -3.74 2.28 20.21
C ALA A 144 -3.96 1.25 19.10
N PHE A 145 -4.89 1.53 18.20
CA PHE A 145 -5.22 0.69 17.08
C PHE A 145 -4.09 0.62 16.02
N PHE A 146 -3.43 1.75 15.73
CA PHE A 146 -2.32 1.81 14.78
C PHE A 146 -0.94 1.55 15.40
N ALA A 147 -0.87 1.30 16.70
CA ALA A 147 0.40 1.02 17.38
C ALA A 147 1.09 -0.22 16.79
N GLY A 148 2.34 -0.03 16.31
CA GLY A 148 3.15 -1.08 15.72
C GLY A 148 2.79 -1.47 14.29
N ARG A 149 1.77 -0.85 13.70
CA ARG A 149 1.34 -1.12 12.32
C ARG A 149 1.96 -0.16 11.33
N GLY A 150 2.12 -0.62 10.10
CA GLY A 150 2.75 0.18 9.07
C GLY A 150 2.65 -0.42 7.67
N ALA A 151 3.24 0.30 6.72
CA ALA A 151 3.46 -0.18 5.38
C ALA A 151 4.96 -0.25 5.10
N THR A 152 5.39 -1.26 4.34
CA THR A 152 6.73 -1.34 3.78
C THR A 152 6.63 -1.22 2.27
N VAL A 153 7.42 -0.35 1.68
CA VAL A 153 7.57 -0.27 0.23
C VAL A 153 8.97 -0.70 -0.13
N ARG A 154 9.11 -1.63 -1.06
CA ARG A 154 10.38 -2.13 -1.56
C ARG A 154 10.45 -2.00 -3.07
N PHE A 155 11.58 -1.53 -3.57
CA PHE A 155 11.92 -1.52 -5.00
C PHE A 155 13.16 -2.39 -5.22
N SER A 156 13.11 -3.30 -6.21
CA SER A 156 14.16 -4.28 -6.45
C SER A 156 14.44 -4.50 -7.94
N GLY A 157 15.60 -5.08 -8.23
CA GLY A 157 16.04 -5.48 -9.56
C GLY A 157 17.44 -6.07 -9.54
N LEU A 158 18.25 -5.88 -10.59
CA LEU A 158 19.62 -6.40 -10.62
C LEU A 158 20.51 -5.68 -9.60
N GLU A 159 20.42 -4.36 -9.53
CA GLU A 159 21.19 -3.51 -8.63
C GLU A 159 20.47 -2.17 -8.44
N VAL A 160 20.46 -1.65 -7.23
CA VAL A 160 20.02 -0.29 -6.91
C VAL A 160 21.24 0.62 -6.93
N THR A 161 21.29 1.55 -7.88
CA THR A 161 22.43 2.45 -8.10
C THR A 161 22.33 3.79 -7.38
N ASP A 162 21.09 4.20 -7.05
CA ASP A 162 20.80 5.44 -6.30
C ASP A 162 19.43 5.31 -5.62
N THR A 163 19.33 5.81 -4.38
CA THR A 163 18.09 5.77 -3.59
C THR A 163 18.15 6.73 -2.40
N ASN A 164 16.99 7.19 -1.94
CA ASN A 164 16.83 7.85 -0.63
C ASN A 164 16.14 6.94 0.40
N MET A 165 16.09 5.64 0.14
CA MET A 165 15.51 4.59 0.99
C MET A 165 16.64 3.75 1.62
N ASP A 166 16.29 2.86 2.53
CA ASP A 166 17.24 1.91 3.13
C ASP A 166 17.66 0.86 2.10
N LEU A 167 18.96 0.87 1.74
CA LEU A 167 19.54 -0.07 0.79
C LEU A 167 19.78 -1.43 1.44
N SER A 168 19.41 -2.52 0.76
CA SER A 168 19.76 -3.88 1.20
C SER A 168 21.27 -4.12 1.18
N SER A 169 21.75 -5.05 2.01
CA SER A 169 23.19 -5.35 2.12
C SER A 169 23.82 -5.90 0.85
N ASP A 170 23.02 -6.50 -0.04
CA ASP A 170 23.45 -7.03 -1.34
C ASP A 170 23.30 -6.01 -2.47
N GLY A 171 22.72 -4.83 -2.18
CA GLY A 171 22.50 -3.76 -3.14
C GLY A 171 21.39 -4.05 -4.17
N SER A 172 20.66 -5.14 -4.06
CA SER A 172 19.63 -5.52 -5.05
C SER A 172 18.27 -4.87 -4.83
N SER A 173 18.01 -4.32 -3.64
CA SER A 173 16.75 -3.67 -3.30
C SER A 173 16.93 -2.48 -2.36
N ALA A 174 15.94 -1.57 -2.37
CA ALA A 174 15.79 -0.50 -1.41
C ALA A 174 14.39 -0.53 -0.81
N GLN A 175 14.27 -0.24 0.48
CA GLN A 175 12.97 -0.26 1.17
C GLN A 175 12.77 0.96 2.06
N GLN A 176 11.50 1.34 2.23
CA GLN A 176 11.06 2.36 3.17
C GLN A 176 9.94 1.80 4.03
N LYS A 177 10.14 1.81 5.34
CA LYS A 177 9.10 1.50 6.31
C LYS A 177 8.36 2.77 6.72
N ILE A 178 7.03 2.72 6.69
CA ILE A 178 6.14 3.83 6.99
C ILE A 178 5.27 3.42 8.18
N GLN A 179 5.48 4.02 9.34
CA GLN A 179 4.67 3.74 10.52
C GLN A 179 3.38 4.59 10.47
N PHE A 180 2.22 3.94 10.58
CA PHE A 180 0.94 4.66 10.51
C PHE A 180 0.74 5.62 11.67
N LEU A 181 1.23 5.26 12.86
CA LEU A 181 1.16 6.11 14.03
C LEU A 181 1.91 7.44 13.84
N ASP A 182 3.07 7.40 13.18
CA ASP A 182 3.86 8.61 12.90
C ASP A 182 3.18 9.50 11.85
N LEU A 183 2.50 8.89 10.87
CA LEU A 183 1.66 9.63 9.92
C LEU A 183 0.50 10.33 10.62
N LEU A 184 -0.22 9.60 11.49
CA LEU A 184 -1.35 10.15 12.26
C LEU A 184 -0.95 11.32 13.15
N ARG A 185 0.22 11.24 13.77
CA ARG A 185 0.76 12.29 14.63
C ARG A 185 1.41 13.45 13.87
N GLY A 186 1.54 13.33 12.55
CA GLY A 186 2.28 14.28 11.73
C GLY A 186 3.79 14.31 12.02
N THR A 187 4.32 13.28 12.69
CA THR A 187 5.74 13.15 13.07
C THR A 187 6.55 12.27 12.12
N ALA A 188 5.90 11.73 11.08
CA ALA A 188 6.57 10.89 10.11
C ALA A 188 7.70 11.65 9.38
N ASP A 189 8.94 11.20 9.59
CA ASP A 189 10.12 11.68 8.87
C ASP A 189 10.20 10.97 7.50
N LEU A 190 9.35 11.40 6.59
CA LEU A 190 9.30 10.89 5.23
C LEU A 190 9.59 12.04 4.26
N PRO A 191 10.47 11.86 3.27
CA PRO A 191 10.61 12.81 2.17
C PRO A 191 9.28 12.93 1.41
N GLU A 192 9.10 13.93 0.58
CA GLU A 192 7.90 14.09 -0.26
C GLU A 192 7.74 12.96 -1.29
N GLU A 193 8.87 12.34 -1.64
CA GLU A 193 8.97 11.22 -2.56
C GLU A 193 10.07 10.27 -2.08
N VAL A 194 9.79 8.97 -2.05
CA VAL A 194 10.80 7.91 -1.93
C VAL A 194 11.06 7.30 -3.29
N TYR A 195 12.34 6.96 -3.58
CA TYR A 195 12.71 6.45 -4.89
C TYR A 195 13.89 5.48 -4.85
N ALA A 196 13.99 4.68 -5.91
CA ALA A 196 15.20 3.95 -6.27
C ALA A 196 15.48 4.06 -7.77
N VAL A 197 16.76 4.15 -8.14
CA VAL A 197 17.25 3.97 -9.50
C VAL A 197 17.79 2.56 -9.61
N VAL A 198 17.13 1.75 -10.40
CA VAL A 198 17.35 0.31 -10.46
C VAL A 198 17.91 -0.09 -11.81
N GLN A 199 19.00 -0.86 -11.80
CA GLN A 199 19.51 -1.52 -12.99
C GLN A 199 18.64 -2.73 -13.32
N VAL A 200 18.22 -2.83 -14.58
CA VAL A 200 17.34 -3.90 -15.07
C VAL A 200 17.98 -4.72 -16.17
N ALA A 201 17.45 -5.92 -16.39
CA ALA A 201 17.86 -6.76 -17.51
C ALA A 201 17.59 -6.06 -18.86
N ARG A 202 18.46 -6.33 -19.85
CA ARG A 202 18.37 -5.79 -21.20
C ARG A 202 17.50 -6.66 -22.09
#